data_751d36afb0fffbc4d292c7ee2d181a3c
#
_entry.id   751d36afb0fffbc4d292c7ee2d181a3c
#
_cell.length_a   1.000
_cell.length_b   1.000
_cell.length_c   1.000
_cell.angle_alpha   90.00
_cell.angle_beta   90.00
_cell.angle_gamma   90.00
#
_symmetry.space_group_name_H-M   'P 1'
#
loop_
_entity.id
_entity.type
_entity.pdbx_description
1 polymer ?
#
loop_
_entity_poly.entity_id
_entity_poly.type
_entity_poly.pdbx_seq_one_letter_code
_entity_poly.pdbx_strand_id
1 'polypeptide(L)'
;MNKEVVIIGGGIIGLSAAYYLQKEGHKVTVIDKSDFSSGASYVNAGYITPSHIIPLSAPGMITKGIKWMFNSESPFYVKPRLDTDFLKWSWLFKKSATHQKVTKAIPVIKNINLFSRELYEELKSAKEFNFSYDHKGLLMYYQTEKAGEEEWDTGKKAIALGLKVENLTKDEVKKLEPNVDLNIKGAVYYHSDAHMTPNNFMQGLKNYLQQNGVVIKSNEEVLDVHFENRIIKLLTTNKQEIKADEFVLSSGAWSQNFAKKLGITIPVQAGKGYSINTEKETPITTPAILIEAKVAVTPMQGFTRFAGTMEIRGINHEINQKRVNAIAKAAESYYKNISISIAEKQNAKCGLRPCSPDGLPYIGKSKKCKNLTIATGHAMMGWSLGPATGMLVTEIISEQKASLNLNPFSVDRFS
;
A
#
# COMPACT_ATOMS: atom_id res chain seq x y z
N MET A 1 27.53 -3.99 14.22
CA MET A 1 28.15 -5.14 13.49
C MET A 1 27.40 -5.34 12.19
N ASN A 2 28.12 -5.55 11.09
CA ASN A 2 27.50 -5.85 9.80
C ASN A 2 26.93 -7.28 9.85
N LYS A 3 25.63 -7.42 9.57
CA LYS A 3 24.91 -8.71 9.55
C LYS A 3 24.62 -9.13 8.12
N GLU A 4 24.49 -10.43 7.88
CA GLU A 4 23.91 -10.97 6.66
C GLU A 4 22.40 -11.02 6.81
N VAL A 5 21.66 -10.29 5.96
CA VAL A 5 20.21 -10.12 6.03
C VAL A 5 19.55 -10.67 4.78
N VAL A 6 18.57 -11.55 4.95
CA VAL A 6 17.76 -12.08 3.85
C VAL A 6 16.35 -11.51 3.94
N ILE A 7 15.90 -10.86 2.88
CA ILE A 7 14.56 -10.26 2.74
C ILE A 7 13.69 -11.15 1.86
N ILE A 8 12.56 -11.61 2.40
CA ILE A 8 11.58 -12.45 1.71
C ILE A 8 10.46 -11.54 1.18
N GLY A 9 10.47 -11.30 -0.12
CA GLY A 9 9.53 -10.42 -0.82
C GLY A 9 10.16 -9.13 -1.31
N GLY A 10 10.21 -8.95 -2.64
CA GLY A 10 10.82 -7.82 -3.36
C GLY A 10 9.82 -6.73 -3.76
N GLY A 11 8.72 -6.57 -3.00
CA GLY A 11 7.84 -5.42 -3.14
C GLY A 11 8.46 -4.13 -2.59
N ILE A 12 7.70 -3.04 -2.62
CA ILE A 12 8.15 -1.72 -2.14
C ILE A 12 8.71 -1.79 -0.71
N ILE A 13 8.11 -2.58 0.17
CA ILE A 13 8.56 -2.73 1.56
C ILE A 13 9.93 -3.41 1.62
N GLY A 14 10.09 -4.52 0.89
CA GLY A 14 11.35 -5.27 0.90
C GLY A 14 12.49 -4.51 0.25
N LEU A 15 12.26 -3.84 -0.89
CA LEU A 15 13.30 -3.05 -1.55
C LEU A 15 13.65 -1.79 -0.75
N SER A 16 12.68 -1.15 -0.08
CA SER A 16 12.99 -0.04 0.85
C SER A 16 13.80 -0.52 2.06
N ALA A 17 13.48 -1.67 2.64
CA ALA A 17 14.30 -2.27 3.71
C ALA A 17 15.71 -2.61 3.21
N ALA A 18 15.83 -3.16 2.00
CA ALA A 18 17.12 -3.43 1.39
C ALA A 18 17.97 -2.17 1.23
N TYR A 19 17.35 -1.06 0.82
CA TYR A 19 18.03 0.22 0.65
C TYR A 19 18.66 0.72 1.95
N TYR A 20 17.86 0.83 3.02
CA TYR A 20 18.36 1.35 4.28
C TYR A 20 19.35 0.39 4.97
N LEU A 21 19.12 -0.92 4.91
CA LEU A 21 20.03 -1.94 5.43
C LEU A 21 21.40 -1.90 4.70
N GLN A 22 21.40 -1.74 3.37
CA GLN A 22 22.62 -1.61 2.60
C GLN A 22 23.39 -0.31 2.96
N LYS A 23 22.65 0.80 3.13
CA LYS A 23 23.23 2.08 3.58
C LYS A 23 23.86 1.99 4.97
N GLU A 24 23.29 1.18 5.86
CA GLU A 24 23.81 0.91 7.21
C GLU A 24 25.01 -0.07 7.18
N GLY A 25 25.35 -0.61 6.02
CA GLY A 25 26.51 -1.48 5.82
C GLY A 25 26.24 -2.98 5.99
N HIS A 26 24.97 -3.41 6.07
CA HIS A 26 24.61 -4.83 6.09
C HIS A 26 24.79 -5.48 4.71
N LYS A 27 25.10 -6.78 4.67
CA LYS A 27 25.05 -7.59 3.45
C LYS A 27 23.62 -8.05 3.22
N VAL A 28 23.00 -7.61 2.13
CA VAL A 28 21.58 -7.84 1.88
C VAL A 28 21.36 -8.75 0.67
N THR A 29 20.48 -9.73 0.85
CA THR A 29 19.92 -10.54 -0.23
C THR A 29 18.40 -10.41 -0.22
N VAL A 30 17.80 -10.05 -1.37
CA VAL A 30 16.35 -10.00 -1.56
C VAL A 30 15.91 -11.17 -2.42
N ILE A 31 14.94 -11.94 -1.92
CA ILE A 31 14.38 -13.11 -2.63
C ILE A 31 12.93 -12.80 -2.99
N ASP A 32 12.56 -13.01 -4.25
CA ASP A 32 11.16 -12.94 -4.68
C ASP A 32 10.82 -14.07 -5.64
N LYS A 33 9.62 -14.62 -5.49
CA LYS A 33 9.11 -15.66 -6.39
C LYS A 33 8.77 -15.15 -7.80
N SER A 34 8.64 -13.85 -7.97
CA SER A 34 8.43 -13.18 -9.26
C SER A 34 9.75 -12.71 -9.87
N ASP A 35 9.66 -12.18 -11.07
CA ASP A 35 10.75 -11.53 -11.80
C ASP A 35 10.98 -10.06 -11.42
N PHE A 36 10.29 -9.56 -10.40
CA PHE A 36 10.26 -8.13 -10.02
C PHE A 36 9.65 -7.21 -11.09
N SER A 37 8.73 -7.71 -11.91
CA SER A 37 8.00 -6.89 -12.91
C SER A 37 6.52 -6.70 -12.58
N SER A 38 6.01 -7.40 -11.57
CA SER A 38 4.58 -7.50 -11.26
C SER A 38 4.31 -7.41 -9.75
N GLY A 39 3.03 -7.49 -9.37
CA GLY A 39 2.59 -7.45 -7.97
C GLY A 39 2.00 -6.12 -7.54
N ALA A 40 1.57 -6.06 -6.27
CA ALA A 40 0.82 -4.92 -5.72
C ALA A 40 1.57 -3.58 -5.81
N SER A 41 2.90 -3.58 -5.73
CA SER A 41 3.73 -2.38 -5.82
C SER A 41 3.72 -1.78 -7.23
N TYR A 42 3.76 -2.60 -8.27
CA TYR A 42 3.81 -2.15 -9.67
C TYR A 42 2.47 -1.64 -10.20
N VAL A 43 1.36 -2.17 -9.69
CA VAL A 43 0.00 -1.76 -10.09
C VAL A 43 -0.62 -0.74 -9.13
N ASN A 44 0.18 -0.23 -8.19
CA ASN A 44 -0.26 0.77 -7.22
C ASN A 44 -0.68 2.08 -7.91
N ALA A 45 -1.59 2.83 -7.28
CA ALA A 45 -1.99 4.16 -7.73
C ALA A 45 -0.86 5.21 -7.61
N GLY A 46 0.25 4.89 -6.94
CA GLY A 46 1.42 5.75 -6.83
C GLY A 46 1.27 6.90 -5.82
N TYR A 47 0.27 6.87 -4.96
CA TYR A 47 0.01 7.91 -3.97
C TYR A 47 0.90 7.79 -2.74
N ILE A 48 1.37 8.93 -2.25
CA ILE A 48 1.97 9.13 -0.95
C ILE A 48 1.02 10.05 -0.20
N THR A 49 0.28 9.50 0.78
CA THR A 49 -0.94 10.12 1.29
C THR A 49 -0.95 10.30 2.81
N PRO A 50 -0.25 11.28 3.36
CA PRO A 50 -0.43 11.70 4.75
C PRO A 50 -1.88 12.03 5.14
N SER A 51 -2.72 12.39 4.16
CA SER A 51 -4.15 12.68 4.34
C SER A 51 -5.00 11.44 4.67
N HIS A 52 -4.56 10.24 4.30
CA HIS A 52 -5.31 9.01 4.51
C HIS A 52 -5.20 8.51 5.96
N ILE A 53 -5.69 9.34 6.89
CA ILE A 53 -5.59 9.12 8.35
C ILE A 53 -6.62 8.12 8.90
N ILE A 54 -7.68 7.81 8.16
CA ILE A 54 -8.75 6.92 8.62
C ILE A 54 -8.42 5.47 8.22
N PRO A 55 -8.27 4.54 9.18
CA PRO A 55 -8.00 3.14 8.87
C PRO A 55 -9.19 2.45 8.18
N LEU A 56 -8.91 1.38 7.44
CA LEU A 56 -9.95 0.57 6.75
C LEU A 56 -11.02 0.05 7.71
N SER A 57 -10.66 -0.24 8.96
CA SER A 57 -11.55 -0.71 10.02
C SER A 57 -12.35 0.42 10.71
N ALA A 58 -12.72 1.47 9.99
CA ALA A 58 -13.54 2.54 10.57
C ALA A 58 -14.97 2.08 10.91
N PRO A 59 -15.61 2.66 11.95
CA PRO A 59 -17.01 2.37 12.28
C PRO A 59 -17.93 2.58 11.08
N GLY A 60 -18.93 1.69 10.92
CA GLY A 60 -19.85 1.72 9.78
C GLY A 60 -19.33 1.01 8.51
N MET A 61 -18.04 0.71 8.40
CA MET A 61 -17.50 0.02 7.22
C MET A 61 -18.06 -1.40 7.05
N ILE A 62 -18.36 -2.09 8.15
CA ILE A 62 -19.00 -3.44 8.10
C ILE A 62 -20.40 -3.34 7.49
N THR A 63 -21.21 -2.39 7.95
CA THR A 63 -22.59 -2.17 7.44
C THR A 63 -22.55 -1.74 5.96
N LYS A 64 -21.65 -0.80 5.62
CA LYS A 64 -21.42 -0.41 4.22
C LYS A 64 -20.94 -1.60 3.39
N GLY A 65 -20.02 -2.41 3.89
CA GLY A 65 -19.51 -3.61 3.23
C GLY A 65 -20.59 -4.66 2.95
N ILE A 66 -21.45 -4.95 3.91
CA ILE A 66 -22.60 -5.87 3.73
C ILE A 66 -23.55 -5.33 2.65
N LYS A 67 -23.92 -4.04 2.70
CA LYS A 67 -24.77 -3.41 1.67
C LYS A 67 -24.13 -3.50 0.28
N TRP A 68 -22.84 -3.31 0.18
CA TRP A 68 -22.10 -3.35 -1.09
C TRP A 68 -21.92 -4.77 -1.65
N MET A 69 -21.97 -5.80 -0.82
CA MET A 69 -21.87 -7.20 -1.29
C MET A 69 -22.98 -7.60 -2.27
N PHE A 70 -24.14 -6.95 -2.21
CA PHE A 70 -25.27 -7.21 -3.11
C PHE A 70 -25.20 -6.44 -4.44
N ASN A 71 -24.18 -5.57 -4.61
CA ASN A 71 -23.97 -4.84 -5.84
C ASN A 71 -22.66 -5.26 -6.51
N SER A 72 -22.76 -5.86 -7.71
CA SER A 72 -21.59 -6.35 -8.46
C SER A 72 -20.66 -5.24 -8.95
N GLU A 73 -21.13 -4.00 -9.05
CA GLU A 73 -20.35 -2.80 -9.42
C GLU A 73 -19.76 -2.05 -8.22
N SER A 74 -20.09 -2.50 -7.00
CA SER A 74 -19.60 -1.87 -5.78
C SER A 74 -18.07 -1.80 -5.72
N PRO A 75 -17.49 -0.69 -5.21
CA PRO A 75 -16.04 -0.57 -5.03
C PRO A 75 -15.47 -1.50 -3.96
N PHE A 76 -16.32 -2.10 -3.12
CA PHE A 76 -15.92 -3.03 -2.07
C PHE A 76 -16.71 -4.32 -2.13
N TYR A 77 -16.03 -5.46 -2.06
CA TYR A 77 -16.66 -6.78 -2.05
C TYR A 77 -15.90 -7.75 -1.14
N VAL A 78 -16.64 -8.52 -0.38
CA VAL A 78 -16.12 -9.62 0.42
C VAL A 78 -16.83 -10.91 -0.01
N LYS A 79 -16.07 -11.90 -0.49
CA LYS A 79 -16.62 -13.24 -0.74
C LYS A 79 -16.68 -13.99 0.60
N PRO A 80 -17.86 -14.35 1.08
CA PRO A 80 -17.98 -15.18 2.29
C PRO A 80 -17.25 -16.50 2.11
N ARG A 81 -16.48 -16.91 3.12
CA ARG A 81 -15.73 -18.15 3.14
C ARG A 81 -15.78 -18.75 4.54
N LEU A 82 -15.76 -20.06 4.62
CA LEU A 82 -15.78 -20.80 5.89
C LEU A 82 -14.37 -21.21 6.34
N ASP A 83 -13.30 -20.60 5.78
CA ASP A 83 -11.96 -20.85 6.25
C ASP A 83 -11.68 -20.12 7.59
N THR A 84 -10.95 -20.77 8.46
CA THR A 84 -10.66 -20.30 9.82
C THR A 84 -9.91 -18.98 9.85
N ASP A 85 -9.03 -18.73 8.88
CA ASP A 85 -8.25 -17.50 8.78
C ASP A 85 -9.13 -16.30 8.45
N PHE A 86 -10.03 -16.48 7.50
CA PHE A 86 -10.99 -15.43 7.13
C PHE A 86 -11.95 -15.14 8.28
N LEU A 87 -12.45 -16.16 8.98
CA LEU A 87 -13.35 -15.99 10.13
C LEU A 87 -12.65 -15.27 11.28
N LYS A 88 -11.40 -15.68 11.62
CA LYS A 88 -10.57 -15.02 12.63
C LYS A 88 -10.28 -13.57 12.26
N TRP A 89 -9.87 -13.32 11.02
CA TRP A 89 -9.61 -11.96 10.53
C TRP A 89 -10.87 -11.09 10.59
N SER A 90 -12.02 -11.61 10.15
CA SER A 90 -13.30 -10.88 10.15
C SER A 90 -13.74 -10.51 11.56
N TRP A 91 -13.57 -11.41 12.52
CA TRP A 91 -13.88 -11.15 13.93
C TRP A 91 -12.95 -10.06 14.51
N LEU A 92 -11.64 -10.14 14.24
CA LEU A 92 -10.67 -9.13 14.67
C LEU A 92 -10.94 -7.77 14.00
N PHE A 93 -11.31 -7.76 12.72
CA PHE A 93 -11.72 -6.55 12.00
C PHE A 93 -12.93 -5.90 12.68
N LYS A 94 -13.96 -6.68 13.01
CA LYS A 94 -15.12 -6.20 13.77
C LYS A 94 -14.71 -5.62 15.13
N LYS A 95 -13.85 -6.31 15.86
CA LYS A 95 -13.30 -5.83 17.15
C LYS A 95 -12.47 -4.55 17.02
N SER A 96 -11.88 -4.30 15.86
CA SER A 96 -11.07 -3.11 15.60
C SER A 96 -11.91 -1.92 15.14
N ALA A 97 -13.11 -2.14 14.61
CA ALA A 97 -14.00 -1.12 14.06
C ALA A 97 -14.76 -0.35 15.16
N THR A 98 -14.04 0.24 16.11
CA THR A 98 -14.60 1.07 17.20
C THR A 98 -14.05 2.49 17.14
N HIS A 99 -14.85 3.48 17.55
CA HIS A 99 -14.41 4.88 17.60
C HIS A 99 -13.12 5.05 18.40
N GLN A 100 -13.01 4.42 19.56
CA GLN A 100 -11.83 4.52 20.42
C GLN A 100 -10.56 4.02 19.75
N LYS A 101 -10.61 2.88 19.04
CA LYS A 101 -9.44 2.31 18.35
C LYS A 101 -9.06 3.17 17.14
N VAL A 102 -10.04 3.63 16.37
CA VAL A 102 -9.82 4.53 15.23
C VAL A 102 -9.18 5.84 15.69
N THR A 103 -9.71 6.48 16.74
CA THR A 103 -9.13 7.71 17.27
C THR A 103 -7.67 7.54 17.71
N LYS A 104 -7.32 6.38 18.30
CA LYS A 104 -5.92 6.06 18.65
C LYS A 104 -5.05 5.76 17.43
N ALA A 105 -5.59 5.19 16.36
CA ALA A 105 -4.85 4.86 15.16
C ALA A 105 -4.55 6.09 14.27
N ILE A 106 -5.43 7.08 14.24
CA ILE A 106 -5.31 8.28 13.40
C ILE A 106 -3.94 8.98 13.54
N PRO A 107 -3.48 9.38 14.73
CA PRO A 107 -2.17 10.05 14.86
C PRO A 107 -1.00 9.12 14.49
N VAL A 108 -1.13 7.82 14.73
CA VAL A 108 -0.12 6.82 14.35
C VAL A 108 0.02 6.75 12.83
N ILE A 109 -1.11 6.63 12.12
CA ILE A 109 -1.16 6.60 10.65
C ILE A 109 -0.60 7.90 10.06
N LYS A 110 -1.03 9.06 10.60
CA LYS A 110 -0.51 10.36 10.16
C LYS A 110 1.01 10.43 10.29
N ASN A 111 1.53 10.11 11.47
CA ASN A 111 2.95 10.28 11.78
C ASN A 111 3.84 9.38 10.90
N ILE A 112 3.48 8.10 10.70
CA ILE A 112 4.27 7.22 9.83
C ILE A 112 4.18 7.63 8.36
N ASN A 113 3.04 8.17 7.90
CA ASN A 113 2.91 8.67 6.52
C ASN A 113 3.72 9.94 6.30
N LEU A 114 3.72 10.89 7.24
CA LEU A 114 4.56 12.09 7.16
C LEU A 114 6.04 11.73 7.15
N PHE A 115 6.48 10.88 8.07
CA PHE A 115 7.85 10.39 8.10
C PHE A 115 8.24 9.69 6.79
N SER A 116 7.35 8.87 6.24
CA SER A 116 7.62 8.19 4.96
C SER A 116 7.70 9.16 3.79
N ARG A 117 6.87 10.21 3.77
CA ARG A 117 6.93 11.25 2.74
C ARG A 117 8.26 12.00 2.80
N GLU A 118 8.70 12.41 4.00
CA GLU A 118 10.00 13.05 4.21
C GLU A 118 11.14 12.19 3.65
N LEU A 119 11.14 10.89 3.94
CA LEU A 119 12.12 9.96 3.41
C LEU A 119 12.05 9.81 1.87
N TYR A 120 10.86 9.87 1.25
CA TYR A 120 10.74 9.93 -0.20
C TYR A 120 11.34 11.21 -0.78
N GLU A 121 11.16 12.36 -0.12
CA GLU A 121 11.72 13.65 -0.51
C GLU A 121 13.26 13.65 -0.37
N GLU A 122 13.79 13.01 0.67
CA GLU A 122 15.23 12.77 0.82
C GLU A 122 15.78 11.89 -0.30
N LEU A 123 15.13 10.76 -0.61
CA LEU A 123 15.50 9.89 -1.73
C LEU A 123 15.52 10.65 -3.06
N LYS A 124 14.52 11.52 -3.29
CA LYS A 124 14.46 12.36 -4.49
C LYS A 124 15.61 13.37 -4.55
N SER A 125 15.94 13.96 -3.41
CA SER A 125 17.00 14.97 -3.28
C SER A 125 18.40 14.36 -3.41
N ALA A 126 18.58 13.12 -2.95
CA ALA A 126 19.87 12.40 -3.02
C ALA A 126 20.29 12.07 -4.45
N LYS A 127 19.36 12.01 -5.40
CA LYS A 127 19.60 11.73 -6.84
C LYS A 127 20.37 10.43 -7.13
N GLU A 128 20.31 9.47 -6.24
CA GLU A 128 21.04 8.19 -6.36
C GLU A 128 20.47 7.32 -7.48
N PHE A 129 19.18 7.46 -7.77
CA PHE A 129 18.52 6.89 -8.93
C PHE A 129 17.39 7.82 -9.39
N ASN A 130 17.01 7.73 -10.67
CA ASN A 130 16.01 8.62 -11.24
C ASN A 130 14.60 8.04 -11.09
N PHE A 131 13.67 8.86 -10.61
CA PHE A 131 12.24 8.56 -10.56
C PHE A 131 11.42 9.85 -10.54
N SER A 132 10.16 9.77 -10.99
CA SER A 132 9.21 10.88 -10.86
C SER A 132 8.71 10.98 -9.42
N TYR A 133 8.62 12.19 -8.91
CA TYR A 133 7.98 12.50 -7.63
C TYR A 133 7.40 13.90 -7.73
N ASP A 134 6.09 14.00 -7.57
CA ASP A 134 5.36 15.25 -7.69
C ASP A 134 4.56 15.52 -6.41
N HIS A 135 4.91 16.58 -5.70
CA HIS A 135 4.19 17.05 -4.51
C HIS A 135 3.12 18.06 -4.92
N LYS A 136 2.06 17.57 -5.59
CA LYS A 136 0.95 18.39 -6.09
C LYS A 136 -0.33 18.26 -5.27
N GLY A 137 -0.25 17.65 -4.09
CA GLY A 137 -1.44 17.34 -3.31
C GLY A 137 -2.32 16.25 -3.91
N LEU A 138 -3.54 16.10 -3.37
CA LEU A 138 -4.55 15.14 -3.82
C LEU A 138 -5.93 15.78 -3.77
N LEU A 139 -6.68 15.70 -4.87
CA LEU A 139 -8.04 16.19 -4.98
C LEU A 139 -9.06 15.07 -4.73
N MET A 140 -9.97 15.27 -3.80
CA MET A 140 -11.07 14.35 -3.52
C MET A 140 -12.33 14.90 -4.20
N TYR A 141 -12.58 14.48 -5.46
CA TYR A 141 -13.71 14.95 -6.25
C TYR A 141 -15.04 14.36 -5.80
N TYR A 142 -16.09 15.18 -5.71
CA TYR A 142 -17.44 14.73 -5.41
C TYR A 142 -18.48 15.28 -6.40
N GLN A 143 -19.50 14.47 -6.67
CA GLN A 143 -20.64 14.78 -7.55
C GLN A 143 -21.91 15.14 -6.77
N THR A 144 -21.98 14.79 -5.47
CA THR A 144 -23.14 15.02 -4.61
C THR A 144 -22.76 15.86 -3.39
N GLU A 145 -23.64 16.73 -2.93
CA GLU A 145 -23.42 17.56 -1.72
C GLU A 145 -23.09 16.68 -0.52
N LYS A 146 -23.85 15.60 -0.34
CA LYS A 146 -23.64 14.65 0.76
C LYS A 146 -22.24 14.06 0.79
N ALA A 147 -21.68 13.66 -0.36
CA ALA A 147 -20.32 13.13 -0.43
C ALA A 147 -19.29 14.22 -0.13
N GLY A 148 -19.54 15.44 -0.58
CA GLY A 148 -18.71 16.61 -0.26
C GLY A 148 -18.70 16.92 1.23
N GLU A 149 -19.84 16.92 1.89
CA GLU A 149 -19.97 17.15 3.34
C GLU A 149 -19.23 16.06 4.15
N GLU A 150 -19.45 14.76 3.82
CA GLU A 150 -18.78 13.64 4.49
C GLU A 150 -17.24 13.73 4.34
N GLU A 151 -16.75 14.12 3.17
CA GLU A 151 -15.31 14.28 2.92
C GLU A 151 -14.76 15.53 3.61
N TRP A 152 -15.51 16.65 3.58
CA TRP A 152 -15.10 17.86 4.27
C TRP A 152 -15.00 17.65 5.79
N ASP A 153 -15.88 16.85 6.39
CA ASP A 153 -15.78 16.47 7.80
C ASP A 153 -14.49 15.65 8.08
N THR A 154 -14.03 14.86 7.11
CA THR A 154 -12.72 14.20 7.18
C THR A 154 -11.58 15.23 7.03
N GLY A 155 -11.73 16.19 6.13
CA GLY A 155 -10.79 17.30 5.94
C GLY A 155 -10.63 18.16 7.22
N LYS A 156 -11.71 18.48 7.92
CA LYS A 156 -11.65 19.19 9.21
C LYS A 156 -10.85 18.42 10.28
N LYS A 157 -11.00 17.09 10.32
CA LYS A 157 -10.18 16.26 11.22
C LYS A 157 -8.71 16.30 10.84
N ALA A 158 -8.39 16.30 9.55
CA ALA A 158 -7.02 16.41 9.05
C ALA A 158 -6.43 17.82 9.40
N ILE A 159 -7.19 18.89 9.27
CA ILE A 159 -6.81 20.26 9.71
C ILE A 159 -6.50 20.27 11.21
N ALA A 160 -7.37 19.69 12.03
CA ALA A 160 -7.15 19.60 13.48
C ALA A 160 -5.87 18.83 13.85
N LEU A 161 -5.35 17.99 12.93
CA LEU A 161 -4.08 17.28 13.05
C LEU A 161 -2.89 18.03 12.43
N GLY A 162 -3.10 19.27 11.95
CA GLY A 162 -2.05 20.11 11.38
C GLY A 162 -1.80 19.91 9.88
N LEU A 163 -2.66 19.20 9.15
CA LEU A 163 -2.55 19.10 7.70
C LEU A 163 -3.24 20.29 7.02
N LYS A 164 -2.65 20.78 5.93
CA LYS A 164 -3.27 21.83 5.11
C LYS A 164 -4.31 21.20 4.18
N VAL A 165 -5.59 21.59 4.34
CA VAL A 165 -6.72 21.09 3.55
C VAL A 165 -7.63 22.25 3.18
N GLU A 166 -8.13 22.26 1.96
CA GLU A 166 -9.04 23.27 1.42
C GLU A 166 -10.29 22.60 0.84
N ASN A 167 -11.45 23.24 0.99
CA ASN A 167 -12.68 22.83 0.32
C ASN A 167 -12.88 23.74 -0.88
N LEU A 168 -12.74 23.17 -2.08
CA LEU A 168 -12.71 23.91 -3.33
C LEU A 168 -14.06 23.80 -4.06
N THR A 169 -14.53 24.92 -4.57
CA THR A 169 -15.62 24.98 -5.54
C THR A 169 -15.17 24.40 -6.89
N LYS A 170 -16.15 24.10 -7.75
CA LYS A 170 -15.86 23.63 -9.12
C LYS A 170 -14.98 24.62 -9.91
N ASP A 171 -15.21 25.94 -9.75
CA ASP A 171 -14.45 26.97 -10.46
C ASP A 171 -13.00 27.08 -9.95
N GLU A 172 -12.77 26.88 -8.66
CA GLU A 172 -11.42 26.79 -8.09
C GLU A 172 -10.67 25.54 -8.58
N VAL A 173 -11.36 24.39 -8.64
CA VAL A 173 -10.78 23.18 -9.25
C VAL A 173 -10.45 23.42 -10.73
N LYS A 174 -11.29 24.15 -11.49
CA LYS A 174 -11.01 24.46 -12.89
C LYS A 174 -9.75 25.30 -13.08
N LYS A 175 -9.36 26.12 -12.10
CA LYS A 175 -8.07 26.86 -12.13
C LYS A 175 -6.88 25.95 -11.93
N LEU A 176 -7.01 24.88 -11.12
CA LEU A 176 -5.96 23.87 -10.91
C LEU A 176 -5.82 22.90 -12.10
N GLU A 177 -6.96 22.55 -12.71
CA GLU A 177 -7.07 21.60 -13.82
C GLU A 177 -7.71 22.28 -15.06
N PRO A 178 -7.05 23.28 -15.68
CA PRO A 178 -7.67 24.11 -16.73
C PRO A 178 -8.01 23.35 -18.01
N ASN A 179 -7.28 22.25 -18.28
CA ASN A 179 -7.41 21.47 -19.50
C ASN A 179 -8.36 20.26 -19.38
N VAL A 180 -8.99 20.12 -18.21
CA VAL A 180 -9.89 18.98 -17.93
C VAL A 180 -11.34 19.48 -17.83
N ASP A 181 -12.29 18.78 -18.45
CA ASP A 181 -13.72 19.05 -18.29
C ASP A 181 -14.32 18.07 -17.25
N LEU A 182 -14.59 18.61 -16.05
CA LEU A 182 -15.01 17.83 -14.89
C LEU A 182 -16.53 17.97 -14.63
N ASN A 183 -17.17 16.84 -14.43
CA ASN A 183 -18.55 16.75 -13.93
C ASN A 183 -18.55 16.53 -12.42
N ILE A 184 -18.29 17.60 -11.66
CA ILE A 184 -18.20 17.60 -10.19
C ILE A 184 -18.98 18.77 -9.60
N LYS A 185 -19.28 18.68 -8.31
CA LYS A 185 -19.76 19.80 -7.46
C LYS A 185 -18.60 20.61 -6.88
N GLY A 186 -17.52 19.93 -6.49
CA GLY A 186 -16.33 20.49 -5.90
C GLY A 186 -15.30 19.43 -5.55
N ALA A 187 -14.30 19.81 -4.76
CA ALA A 187 -13.27 18.91 -4.25
C ALA A 187 -12.79 19.30 -2.86
N VAL A 188 -12.38 18.32 -2.06
CA VAL A 188 -11.52 18.55 -0.90
C VAL A 188 -10.08 18.34 -1.32
N TYR A 189 -9.23 19.34 -1.12
CA TYR A 189 -7.84 19.34 -1.58
C TYR A 189 -6.87 19.19 -0.41
N TYR A 190 -6.12 18.10 -0.41
CA TYR A 190 -5.10 17.79 0.59
C TYR A 190 -3.72 18.14 0.05
N HIS A 191 -3.11 19.21 0.52
CA HIS A 191 -1.82 19.70 0.05
C HIS A 191 -0.63 18.81 0.46
N SER A 192 -0.78 18.02 1.53
CA SER A 192 0.28 17.19 2.09
C SER A 192 0.67 16.00 1.23
N ASP A 193 -0.13 15.68 0.23
CA ASP A 193 -0.04 14.46 -0.53
C ASP A 193 0.82 14.61 -1.78
N ALA A 194 1.45 13.53 -2.18
CA ALA A 194 2.30 13.46 -3.36
C ALA A 194 1.97 12.22 -4.19
N HIS A 195 2.53 12.15 -5.40
CA HIS A 195 2.39 10.96 -6.24
C HIS A 195 3.66 10.71 -7.06
N MET A 196 3.77 9.50 -7.59
CA MET A 196 4.86 9.10 -8.46
C MET A 196 4.44 7.95 -9.38
N THR A 197 5.25 7.65 -10.39
CA THR A 197 5.08 6.48 -11.26
C THR A 197 5.74 5.24 -10.62
N PRO A 198 4.96 4.26 -10.08
CA PRO A 198 5.52 3.15 -9.32
C PRO A 198 6.55 2.31 -10.07
N ASN A 199 6.31 2.03 -11.34
CA ASN A 199 7.20 1.19 -12.14
C ASN A 199 8.61 1.79 -12.25
N ASN A 200 8.70 3.10 -12.45
CA ASN A 200 9.98 3.80 -12.58
C ASN A 200 10.74 3.78 -11.25
N PHE A 201 10.05 4.05 -10.14
CA PHE A 201 10.65 3.98 -8.80
C PHE A 201 11.17 2.57 -8.48
N MET A 202 10.33 1.54 -8.66
CA MET A 202 10.70 0.16 -8.36
C MET A 202 11.89 -0.32 -9.19
N GLN A 203 11.90 0.02 -10.49
CA GLN A 203 13.01 -0.35 -11.37
C GLN A 203 14.29 0.42 -11.02
N GLY A 204 14.18 1.71 -10.78
CA GLY A 204 15.32 2.56 -10.36
C GLY A 204 15.93 2.07 -9.05
N LEU A 205 15.11 1.82 -8.04
CA LEU A 205 15.55 1.33 -6.74
C LEU A 205 16.20 -0.07 -6.85
N LYS A 206 15.60 -0.99 -7.60
CA LYS A 206 16.17 -2.33 -7.83
C LYS A 206 17.55 -2.24 -8.49
N ASN A 207 17.68 -1.44 -9.55
CA ASN A 207 18.97 -1.27 -10.26
C ASN A 207 20.03 -0.66 -9.33
N TYR A 208 19.67 0.38 -8.58
CA TYR A 208 20.56 0.99 -7.59
C TYR A 208 21.04 -0.05 -6.57
N LEU A 209 20.16 -0.86 -6.01
CA LEU A 209 20.49 -1.89 -5.04
C LEU A 209 21.49 -2.92 -5.61
N GLN A 210 21.27 -3.38 -6.84
CA GLN A 210 22.18 -4.32 -7.51
C GLN A 210 23.58 -3.70 -7.75
N GLN A 211 23.64 -2.43 -8.16
CA GLN A 211 24.88 -1.70 -8.36
C GLN A 211 25.65 -1.48 -7.05
N ASN A 212 24.95 -1.44 -5.92
CA ASN A 212 25.52 -1.24 -4.59
C ASN A 212 25.65 -2.55 -3.77
N GLY A 213 25.75 -3.71 -4.46
CA GLY A 213 26.13 -4.97 -3.85
C GLY A 213 24.99 -5.76 -3.20
N VAL A 214 23.73 -5.33 -3.34
CA VAL A 214 22.58 -6.13 -2.91
C VAL A 214 22.31 -7.27 -3.89
N VAL A 215 22.25 -8.48 -3.39
CA VAL A 215 21.94 -9.68 -4.21
C VAL A 215 20.43 -9.78 -4.42
N ILE A 216 19.97 -9.70 -5.66
CA ILE A 216 18.57 -9.84 -6.04
C ILE A 216 18.34 -11.24 -6.66
N LYS A 217 17.55 -12.06 -5.97
CA LYS A 217 17.18 -13.42 -6.42
C LYS A 217 15.75 -13.44 -6.91
N SER A 218 15.56 -13.33 -8.23
CA SER A 218 14.27 -13.41 -8.92
C SER A 218 13.87 -14.86 -9.23
N ASN A 219 12.56 -15.08 -9.36
CA ASN A 219 11.98 -16.40 -9.61
C ASN A 219 12.50 -17.46 -8.60
N GLU A 220 12.64 -17.01 -7.36
CA GLU A 220 13.09 -17.86 -6.25
C GLU A 220 12.07 -17.80 -5.11
N GLU A 221 11.34 -18.91 -4.93
CA GLU A 221 10.27 -19.02 -3.94
C GLU A 221 10.78 -19.71 -2.67
N VAL A 222 10.52 -19.12 -1.53
CA VAL A 222 10.78 -19.75 -0.23
C VAL A 222 9.69 -20.79 0.03
N LEU A 223 10.07 -22.07 0.00
CA LEU A 223 9.16 -23.21 0.17
C LEU A 223 9.03 -23.62 1.62
N ASP A 224 10.15 -23.62 2.36
CA ASP A 224 10.16 -24.06 3.75
C ASP A 224 11.17 -23.30 4.60
N VAL A 225 11.09 -23.50 5.93
CA VAL A 225 11.94 -22.86 6.93
C VAL A 225 12.33 -23.86 8.01
N HIS A 226 13.62 -24.05 8.21
CA HIS A 226 14.13 -24.80 9.36
C HIS A 226 14.23 -23.86 10.56
N PHE A 227 13.40 -24.12 11.57
CA PHE A 227 13.23 -23.28 12.74
C PHE A 227 13.46 -24.08 14.02
N GLU A 228 14.40 -23.64 14.83
CA GLU A 228 14.79 -24.31 16.06
C GLU A 228 15.21 -23.29 17.13
N ASN A 229 14.86 -23.54 18.37
CA ASN A 229 15.22 -22.68 19.51
C ASN A 229 14.87 -21.20 19.32
N ARG A 230 13.73 -20.93 18.67
CA ARG A 230 13.24 -19.59 18.31
C ARG A 230 14.16 -18.83 17.33
N ILE A 231 14.91 -19.54 16.52
CA ILE A 231 15.83 -18.99 15.52
C ILE A 231 15.62 -19.74 14.19
N ILE A 232 15.49 -19.00 13.10
CA ILE A 232 15.55 -19.53 11.75
C ILE A 232 17.01 -19.92 11.48
N LYS A 233 17.25 -21.20 11.20
CA LYS A 233 18.56 -21.75 10.89
C LYS A 233 18.87 -21.67 9.39
N LEU A 234 17.86 -21.93 8.55
CA LEU A 234 17.94 -21.82 7.11
C LEU A 234 16.55 -21.71 6.49
N LEU A 235 16.50 -21.17 5.28
CA LEU A 235 15.35 -21.21 4.38
C LEU A 235 15.64 -22.21 3.25
N THR A 236 14.62 -22.98 2.90
CA THR A 236 14.65 -23.83 1.70
C THR A 236 13.88 -23.14 0.60
N THR A 237 14.52 -22.86 -0.52
CA THR A 237 13.87 -22.29 -1.71
C THR A 237 13.70 -23.39 -2.80
N ASN A 238 13.04 -23.03 -3.89
CA ASN A 238 12.97 -23.90 -5.07
C ASN A 238 14.31 -24.07 -5.80
N LYS A 239 15.38 -23.40 -5.36
CA LYS A 239 16.71 -23.44 -6.00
C LYS A 239 17.84 -23.87 -5.06
N GLN A 240 17.75 -23.50 -3.78
CA GLN A 240 18.86 -23.67 -2.83
C GLN A 240 18.41 -23.54 -1.37
N GLU A 241 19.34 -23.87 -0.47
CA GLU A 241 19.24 -23.51 0.95
C GLU A 241 19.97 -22.21 1.23
N ILE A 242 19.39 -21.35 2.10
CA ILE A 242 19.92 -20.02 2.42
C ILE A 242 20.00 -19.85 3.92
N LYS A 243 21.15 -19.42 4.40
CA LYS A 243 21.42 -19.05 5.79
C LYS A 243 21.68 -17.55 5.88
N ALA A 244 21.33 -16.95 7.01
CA ALA A 244 21.62 -15.56 7.33
C ALA A 244 21.55 -15.32 8.84
N ASP A 245 22.06 -14.17 9.29
CA ASP A 245 21.96 -13.72 10.68
C ASP A 245 20.55 -13.23 11.01
N GLU A 246 19.93 -12.49 10.09
CA GLU A 246 18.61 -11.90 10.23
C GLU A 246 17.76 -12.14 8.96
N PHE A 247 16.45 -12.24 9.17
CA PHE A 247 15.48 -12.39 8.11
C PHE A 247 14.42 -11.29 8.17
N VAL A 248 13.95 -10.82 7.03
CA VAL A 248 12.83 -9.87 6.91
C VAL A 248 11.69 -10.50 6.14
N LEU A 249 10.50 -10.55 6.72
CA LEU A 249 9.29 -11.04 6.04
C LEU A 249 8.48 -9.87 5.49
N SER A 250 8.57 -9.61 4.20
CA SER A 250 7.86 -8.55 3.47
C SER A 250 7.07 -9.09 2.26
N SER A 251 6.63 -10.34 2.31
CA SER A 251 5.94 -11.04 1.21
C SER A 251 4.45 -10.68 1.06
N GLY A 252 4.02 -9.50 1.55
CA GLY A 252 2.69 -8.95 1.34
C GLY A 252 1.56 -9.90 1.76
N ALA A 253 0.63 -10.20 0.85
CA ALA A 253 -0.53 -11.05 1.13
C ALA A 253 -0.16 -12.51 1.48
N TRP A 254 1.04 -12.97 1.16
CA TRP A 254 1.55 -14.32 1.48
C TRP A 254 2.22 -14.42 2.84
N SER A 255 2.47 -13.30 3.53
CA SER A 255 3.21 -13.27 4.80
C SER A 255 2.57 -14.10 5.90
N GLN A 256 1.23 -14.17 5.95
CA GLN A 256 0.52 -15.00 6.93
C GLN A 256 0.88 -16.49 6.80
N ASN A 257 0.98 -17.01 5.58
CA ASN A 257 1.28 -18.42 5.32
C ASN A 257 2.68 -18.77 5.79
N PHE A 258 3.66 -17.92 5.54
CA PHE A 258 5.02 -18.09 6.04
C PHE A 258 5.08 -18.02 7.58
N ALA A 259 4.47 -17.00 8.17
CA ALA A 259 4.48 -16.79 9.62
C ALA A 259 3.86 -17.98 10.40
N LYS A 260 2.85 -18.63 9.83
CA LYS A 260 2.24 -19.84 10.41
C LYS A 260 3.23 -20.99 10.60
N LYS A 261 4.20 -21.18 9.70
CA LYS A 261 5.24 -22.21 9.82
C LYS A 261 6.10 -22.02 11.07
N LEU A 262 6.17 -20.78 11.57
CA LEU A 262 6.88 -20.40 12.80
C LEU A 262 5.96 -20.28 14.02
N GLY A 263 4.69 -20.67 13.89
CA GLY A 263 3.67 -20.50 14.93
C GLY A 263 3.32 -19.04 15.23
N ILE A 264 3.70 -18.09 14.37
CA ILE A 264 3.42 -16.66 14.53
C ILE A 264 2.05 -16.34 13.94
N THR A 265 1.24 -15.58 14.67
CA THR A 265 -0.10 -15.20 14.26
C THR A 265 -0.11 -13.75 13.78
N ILE A 266 -0.16 -13.56 12.47
CA ILE A 266 -0.35 -12.25 11.81
C ILE A 266 -1.54 -12.35 10.85
N PRO A 267 -2.78 -12.10 11.31
CA PRO A 267 -3.94 -12.17 10.43
C PRO A 267 -3.82 -11.15 9.28
N VAL A 268 -3.80 -11.65 8.05
CA VAL A 268 -3.74 -10.83 6.83
C VAL A 268 -4.68 -11.42 5.77
N GLN A 269 -5.52 -10.59 5.18
CA GLN A 269 -6.33 -10.97 4.02
C GLN A 269 -5.88 -10.23 2.77
N ALA A 270 -5.93 -10.93 1.64
CA ALA A 270 -5.64 -10.32 0.34
C ALA A 270 -6.81 -9.45 -0.12
N GLY A 271 -6.59 -8.15 -0.18
CA GLY A 271 -7.52 -7.18 -0.75
C GLY A 271 -7.16 -6.86 -2.20
N LYS A 272 -7.83 -7.51 -3.16
CA LYS A 272 -7.54 -7.32 -4.58
C LYS A 272 -8.11 -6.01 -5.10
N GLY A 273 -7.28 -5.24 -5.78
CA GLY A 273 -7.67 -4.06 -6.54
C GLY A 273 -7.26 -4.19 -7.99
N TYR A 274 -7.89 -3.38 -8.84
CA TYR A 274 -7.62 -3.35 -10.27
C TYR A 274 -7.08 -1.99 -10.69
N SER A 275 -6.25 -1.96 -11.73
CA SER A 275 -5.78 -0.74 -12.38
C SER A 275 -5.91 -0.84 -13.89
N ILE A 276 -6.29 0.27 -14.51
CA ILE A 276 -6.34 0.48 -15.96
C ILE A 276 -5.33 1.59 -16.24
N ASN A 277 -4.45 1.37 -17.18
CA ASN A 277 -3.58 2.43 -17.71
C ASN A 277 -4.12 2.86 -19.06
N THR A 278 -4.14 4.17 -19.32
CA THR A 278 -4.37 4.67 -20.67
C THR A 278 -3.14 4.41 -21.54
N GLU A 279 -3.34 4.27 -22.85
CA GLU A 279 -2.24 4.11 -23.81
C GLU A 279 -1.48 5.43 -24.03
N LYS A 280 -2.13 6.56 -23.74
CA LYS A 280 -1.58 7.91 -23.92
C LYS A 280 -1.78 8.74 -22.65
N GLU A 281 -0.98 9.76 -22.48
CA GLU A 281 -1.21 10.77 -21.47
C GLU A 281 -2.54 11.48 -21.67
N THR A 282 -3.21 11.81 -20.59
CA THR A 282 -4.41 12.63 -20.56
C THR A 282 -4.05 14.04 -20.10
N PRO A 283 -4.95 15.03 -20.27
CA PRO A 283 -4.70 16.39 -19.77
C PRO A 283 -4.78 16.53 -18.25
N ILE A 284 -4.95 15.43 -17.49
CA ILE A 284 -4.98 15.43 -16.02
C ILE A 284 -3.56 15.68 -15.51
N THR A 285 -3.40 16.66 -14.62
CA THR A 285 -2.10 17.05 -14.07
C THR A 285 -1.98 16.83 -12.56
N THR A 286 -3.11 16.77 -11.86
CA THR A 286 -3.18 16.57 -10.40
C THR A 286 -3.85 15.23 -10.08
N PRO A 287 -3.31 14.43 -9.16
CA PRO A 287 -3.93 13.17 -8.78
C PRO A 287 -5.27 13.42 -8.07
N ALA A 288 -6.22 12.51 -8.26
CA ALA A 288 -7.55 12.65 -7.67
C ALA A 288 -8.15 11.31 -7.23
N ILE A 289 -9.08 11.37 -6.27
CA ILE A 289 -9.97 10.26 -5.93
C ILE A 289 -11.40 10.67 -6.23
N LEU A 290 -12.12 9.83 -6.96
CA LEU A 290 -13.54 9.94 -7.25
C LEU A 290 -14.30 9.34 -6.07
N ILE A 291 -14.84 10.20 -5.19
CA ILE A 291 -15.26 9.77 -3.83
C ILE A 291 -16.38 8.73 -3.88
N GLU A 292 -17.42 8.93 -4.68
CA GLU A 292 -18.55 8.03 -4.76
C GLU A 292 -18.17 6.66 -5.31
N ALA A 293 -17.27 6.63 -6.27
CA ALA A 293 -16.82 5.41 -6.95
C ALA A 293 -15.59 4.75 -6.29
N LYS A 294 -14.89 5.47 -5.39
CA LYS A 294 -13.62 5.02 -4.79
C LYS A 294 -12.58 4.64 -5.84
N VAL A 295 -12.47 5.46 -6.90
CA VAL A 295 -11.50 5.30 -7.97
C VAL A 295 -10.41 6.36 -7.83
N ALA A 296 -9.18 5.89 -7.78
CA ALA A 296 -7.98 6.70 -7.82
C ALA A 296 -7.61 7.03 -9.27
N VAL A 297 -7.26 8.27 -9.54
CA VAL A 297 -6.83 8.77 -10.84
C VAL A 297 -5.47 9.42 -10.69
N THR A 298 -4.46 8.89 -11.36
CA THR A 298 -3.08 9.38 -11.21
C THR A 298 -2.45 9.66 -12.56
N PRO A 299 -2.04 10.91 -12.83
CA PRO A 299 -1.15 11.21 -13.94
C PRO A 299 0.22 10.57 -13.67
N MET A 300 0.71 9.79 -14.61
CA MET A 300 2.00 9.09 -14.54
C MET A 300 2.84 9.44 -15.78
N GLN A 301 4.11 9.07 -15.76
CA GLN A 301 4.97 9.31 -16.93
C GLN A 301 4.50 8.48 -18.13
N GLY A 302 3.98 9.15 -19.14
CA GLY A 302 3.54 8.55 -20.40
C GLY A 302 2.12 7.99 -20.42
N PHE A 303 1.39 8.00 -19.29
CA PHE A 303 0.03 7.47 -19.21
C PHE A 303 -0.74 8.01 -17.99
N THR A 304 -2.04 7.77 -17.93
CA THR A 304 -2.84 7.99 -16.72
C THR A 304 -3.33 6.66 -16.18
N ARG A 305 -3.25 6.47 -14.86
CA ARG A 305 -3.74 5.27 -14.18
C ARG A 305 -5.06 5.52 -13.49
N PHE A 306 -6.04 4.67 -13.78
CA PHE A 306 -7.30 4.58 -13.06
C PHE A 306 -7.29 3.30 -12.23
N ALA A 307 -7.38 3.42 -10.90
CA ALA A 307 -7.29 2.27 -10.00
C ALA A 307 -8.44 2.27 -8.99
N GLY A 308 -9.01 1.11 -8.73
CA GLY A 308 -10.14 1.02 -7.81
C GLY A 308 -10.36 -0.38 -7.27
N THR A 309 -11.46 -0.52 -6.58
CA THR A 309 -11.96 -1.77 -5.98
C THR A 309 -11.11 -2.30 -4.82
N MET A 310 -11.81 -2.88 -3.84
CA MET A 310 -11.27 -3.70 -2.79
C MET A 310 -12.07 -4.99 -2.72
N GLU A 311 -11.51 -6.08 -3.22
CA GLU A 311 -12.14 -7.40 -3.26
C GLU A 311 -11.42 -8.38 -2.34
N ILE A 312 -12.03 -8.78 -1.24
CA ILE A 312 -11.49 -9.78 -0.30
C ILE A 312 -12.04 -11.15 -0.69
N ARG A 313 -11.26 -11.90 -1.47
CA ARG A 313 -11.65 -13.18 -2.09
C ARG A 313 -10.58 -14.28 -1.96
N GLY A 314 -9.61 -14.09 -1.08
CA GLY A 314 -8.42 -14.92 -1.01
C GLY A 314 -7.36 -14.54 -2.03
N ILE A 315 -6.28 -15.30 -2.06
CA ILE A 315 -5.14 -15.06 -2.96
C ILE A 315 -5.50 -15.60 -4.35
N ASN A 316 -5.80 -14.72 -5.29
CA ASN A 316 -5.98 -15.04 -6.72
C ASN A 316 -5.73 -13.79 -7.58
N HIS A 317 -5.36 -13.99 -8.84
CA HIS A 317 -5.07 -12.92 -9.81
C HIS A 317 -6.09 -12.83 -10.95
N GLU A 318 -7.25 -13.49 -10.81
CA GLU A 318 -8.34 -13.41 -11.79
C GLU A 318 -8.83 -11.95 -11.94
N ILE A 319 -8.92 -11.47 -13.16
CA ILE A 319 -9.47 -10.15 -13.48
C ILE A 319 -10.99 -10.24 -13.61
N ASN A 320 -11.70 -9.50 -12.76
CA ASN A 320 -13.14 -9.37 -12.86
C ASN A 320 -13.50 -8.20 -13.79
N GLN A 321 -13.85 -8.50 -15.02
CA GLN A 321 -14.12 -7.51 -16.05
C GLN A 321 -15.29 -6.57 -15.71
N LYS A 322 -16.30 -7.02 -14.94
CA LYS A 322 -17.39 -6.14 -14.48
C LYS A 322 -16.86 -5.01 -13.60
N ARG A 323 -15.88 -5.30 -12.73
CA ARG A 323 -15.28 -4.30 -11.84
C ARG A 323 -14.33 -3.37 -12.58
N VAL A 324 -13.59 -3.88 -13.57
CA VAL A 324 -12.79 -3.07 -14.47
C VAL A 324 -13.68 -2.08 -15.23
N ASN A 325 -14.79 -2.55 -15.78
CA ASN A 325 -15.77 -1.70 -16.46
C ASN A 325 -16.40 -0.65 -15.52
N ALA A 326 -16.64 -0.98 -14.24
CA ALA A 326 -17.14 -0.03 -13.26
C ALA A 326 -16.13 1.09 -12.98
N ILE A 327 -14.82 0.78 -12.92
CA ILE A 327 -13.75 1.78 -12.78
C ILE A 327 -13.74 2.71 -14.00
N ALA A 328 -13.78 2.16 -15.22
CA ALA A 328 -13.79 2.93 -16.45
C ALA A 328 -15.02 3.85 -16.53
N LYS A 329 -16.22 3.31 -16.29
CA LYS A 329 -17.48 4.06 -16.27
C LYS A 329 -17.45 5.20 -15.23
N ALA A 330 -16.88 4.96 -14.06
CA ALA A 330 -16.71 6.00 -13.05
C ALA A 330 -15.79 7.11 -13.55
N ALA A 331 -14.62 6.77 -14.11
CA ALA A 331 -13.71 7.76 -14.68
C ALA A 331 -14.40 8.62 -15.76
N GLU A 332 -15.07 7.99 -16.72
CA GLU A 332 -15.82 8.66 -17.80
C GLU A 332 -16.99 9.51 -17.29
N SER A 333 -17.58 9.19 -16.14
CA SER A 333 -18.65 9.98 -15.53
C SER A 333 -18.17 11.28 -14.86
N TYR A 334 -16.91 11.30 -14.39
CA TYR A 334 -16.29 12.48 -13.79
C TYR A 334 -15.54 13.33 -14.80
N TYR A 335 -14.89 12.70 -15.79
CA TYR A 335 -14.06 13.35 -16.81
C TYR A 335 -14.76 13.23 -18.17
N LYS A 336 -15.43 14.30 -18.61
CA LYS A 336 -16.25 14.28 -19.82
C LYS A 336 -15.47 13.98 -21.12
N ASN A 337 -14.21 14.37 -21.17
CA ASN A 337 -13.36 14.24 -22.37
C ASN A 337 -12.40 13.07 -22.30
N ILE A 338 -12.60 12.15 -21.36
CA ILE A 338 -11.80 10.93 -21.20
C ILE A 338 -12.67 9.73 -21.56
N SER A 339 -12.14 8.88 -22.43
CA SER A 339 -12.74 7.60 -22.80
C SER A 339 -11.69 6.51 -22.63
N ILE A 340 -12.08 5.43 -21.97
CA ILE A 340 -11.21 4.26 -21.74
C ILE A 340 -11.61 3.17 -22.74
N SER A 341 -10.71 2.85 -23.66
CA SER A 341 -10.93 1.91 -24.75
C SER A 341 -11.17 0.48 -24.25
N ILE A 342 -11.70 -0.37 -25.13
CA ILE A 342 -11.86 -1.81 -24.85
C ILE A 342 -10.48 -2.46 -24.61
N ALA A 343 -9.47 -2.10 -25.37
CA ALA A 343 -8.11 -2.62 -25.26
C ALA A 343 -7.50 -2.29 -23.90
N GLU A 344 -7.61 -1.04 -23.43
CA GLU A 344 -7.13 -0.60 -22.10
C GLU A 344 -7.84 -1.36 -20.97
N LYS A 345 -9.15 -1.59 -21.08
CA LYS A 345 -9.93 -2.40 -20.12
C LYS A 345 -9.50 -3.87 -20.11
N GLN A 346 -9.21 -4.45 -21.27
CA GLN A 346 -8.72 -5.83 -21.40
C GLN A 346 -7.30 -5.99 -20.84
N ASN A 347 -6.47 -4.95 -20.92
CA ASN A 347 -5.11 -4.91 -20.38
C ASN A 347 -5.03 -4.55 -18.88
N ALA A 348 -6.16 -4.46 -18.19
CA ALA A 348 -6.22 -4.18 -16.78
C ALA A 348 -5.35 -5.15 -15.95
N LYS A 349 -4.72 -4.64 -14.90
CA LYS A 349 -3.89 -5.41 -13.98
C LYS A 349 -4.53 -5.48 -12.60
N CYS A 350 -4.10 -6.43 -11.77
CA CYS A 350 -4.55 -6.48 -10.38
C CYS A 350 -3.38 -6.64 -9.41
N GLY A 351 -3.59 -6.16 -8.18
CA GLY A 351 -2.65 -6.31 -7.08
C GLY A 351 -3.36 -6.73 -5.80
N LEU A 352 -2.65 -7.50 -4.97
CA LEU A 352 -3.15 -8.04 -3.70
C LEU A 352 -2.61 -7.22 -2.54
N ARG A 353 -3.45 -6.38 -1.95
CA ARG A 353 -3.11 -5.57 -0.77
C ARG A 353 -3.14 -6.45 0.48
N PRO A 354 -2.09 -6.47 1.32
CA PRO A 354 -2.08 -7.24 2.56
C PRO A 354 -2.87 -6.50 3.65
N CYS A 355 -4.14 -6.84 3.85
CA CYS A 355 -5.02 -6.16 4.78
C CYS A 355 -4.94 -6.76 6.18
N SER A 356 -4.38 -6.01 7.14
CA SER A 356 -4.49 -6.30 8.57
C SER A 356 -5.90 -6.00 9.12
N PRO A 357 -6.32 -6.59 10.25
CA PRO A 357 -7.67 -6.38 10.78
C PRO A 357 -7.94 -4.97 11.29
N ASP A 358 -6.92 -4.27 11.77
CA ASP A 358 -7.02 -2.91 12.35
C ASP A 358 -6.56 -1.81 11.39
N GLY A 359 -6.06 -2.18 10.20
CA GLY A 359 -5.55 -1.24 9.20
C GLY A 359 -4.13 -0.74 9.47
N LEU A 360 -3.49 -1.13 10.59
CA LEU A 360 -2.09 -0.82 10.87
C LEU A 360 -1.16 -1.93 10.36
N PRO A 361 0.03 -1.63 9.84
CA PRO A 361 1.00 -2.64 9.45
C PRO A 361 1.54 -3.41 10.67
N TYR A 362 2.13 -4.56 10.40
CA TYR A 362 2.99 -5.28 11.33
C TYR A 362 4.43 -4.88 11.04
N ILE A 363 5.12 -4.25 12.00
CA ILE A 363 6.52 -3.86 11.89
C ILE A 363 7.22 -4.22 13.21
N GLY A 364 8.11 -5.20 13.18
CA GLY A 364 8.84 -5.62 14.38
C GLY A 364 9.20 -7.08 14.42
N LYS A 365 9.84 -7.49 15.51
CA LYS A 365 10.12 -8.90 15.82
C LYS A 365 8.98 -9.51 16.63
N SER A 366 8.70 -10.80 16.43
CA SER A 366 7.81 -11.58 17.28
C SER A 366 8.57 -12.16 18.46
N LYS A 367 7.89 -12.29 19.62
CA LYS A 367 8.43 -13.03 20.76
C LYS A 367 8.75 -14.49 20.44
N LYS A 368 8.18 -15.04 19.36
CA LYS A 368 8.37 -16.43 18.95
C LYS A 368 9.62 -16.67 18.09
N CYS A 369 10.14 -15.64 17.43
CA CYS A 369 11.33 -15.76 16.58
C CYS A 369 12.26 -14.57 16.77
N LYS A 370 13.52 -14.82 17.15
CA LYS A 370 14.48 -13.78 17.53
C LYS A 370 15.13 -13.08 16.33
N ASN A 371 15.34 -13.80 15.24
CA ASN A 371 16.03 -13.31 14.04
C ASN A 371 15.10 -13.13 12.83
N LEU A 372 13.80 -12.86 13.07
CA LEU A 372 12.85 -12.51 12.04
C LEU A 372 12.19 -11.16 12.36
N THR A 373 12.39 -10.20 11.50
CA THR A 373 11.63 -8.95 11.49
C THR A 373 10.49 -9.06 10.49
N ILE A 374 9.26 -8.79 10.90
CA ILE A 374 8.07 -8.83 10.06
C ILE A 374 7.70 -7.40 9.66
N ALA A 375 7.49 -7.18 8.36
CA ALA A 375 7.13 -5.91 7.75
C ALA A 375 6.04 -6.14 6.69
N THR A 376 4.77 -6.19 7.11
CA THR A 376 3.63 -6.52 6.24
C THR A 376 2.31 -5.96 6.78
N GLY A 377 1.21 -6.22 6.10
CA GLY A 377 -0.12 -5.82 6.58
C GLY A 377 -0.49 -4.37 6.32
N HIS A 378 0.19 -3.69 5.42
CA HIS A 378 0.06 -2.26 5.12
C HIS A 378 -1.24 -1.88 4.40
N ALA A 379 -2.11 -2.82 4.08
CA ALA A 379 -3.36 -2.61 3.36
C ALA A 379 -3.16 -1.76 2.07
N MET A 380 -3.85 -0.64 1.95
CA MET A 380 -3.74 0.25 0.79
C MET A 380 -2.50 1.17 0.85
N MET A 381 -1.90 1.34 2.03
CA MET A 381 -0.85 2.33 2.29
C MET A 381 0.57 1.80 2.08
N GLY A 382 0.74 0.54 1.64
CA GLY A 382 2.09 -0.04 1.51
C GLY A 382 3.03 0.77 0.63
N TRP A 383 2.52 1.37 -0.44
CA TRP A 383 3.29 2.27 -1.29
C TRP A 383 3.72 3.52 -0.52
N SER A 384 2.77 4.21 0.09
CA SER A 384 3.01 5.42 0.89
C SER A 384 3.99 5.18 2.05
N LEU A 385 3.97 4.00 2.66
CA LEU A 385 4.74 3.65 3.86
C LEU A 385 6.06 2.91 3.58
N GLY A 386 6.44 2.74 2.31
CA GLY A 386 7.64 1.97 1.92
C GLY A 386 8.91 2.42 2.64
N PRO A 387 9.39 3.65 2.45
CA PRO A 387 10.60 4.15 3.08
C PRO A 387 10.58 4.14 4.60
N ALA A 388 9.50 4.61 5.24
CA ALA A 388 9.39 4.58 6.71
C ALA A 388 9.48 3.16 7.25
N THR A 389 8.81 2.20 6.61
CA THR A 389 8.89 0.79 7.01
C THR A 389 10.31 0.25 6.82
N GLY A 390 10.96 0.59 5.72
CA GLY A 390 12.34 0.19 5.44
C GLY A 390 13.31 0.72 6.50
N MET A 391 13.20 2.01 6.86
CA MET A 391 14.00 2.63 7.92
C MET A 391 13.77 1.95 9.27
N LEU A 392 12.51 1.76 9.69
CA LEU A 392 12.17 1.10 10.96
C LEU A 392 12.67 -0.36 11.01
N VAL A 393 12.63 -1.09 9.91
CA VAL A 393 13.21 -2.45 9.80
C VAL A 393 14.72 -2.40 10.02
N THR A 394 15.40 -1.43 9.43
CA THR A 394 16.84 -1.24 9.59
C THR A 394 17.22 -0.90 11.02
N GLU A 395 16.51 0.03 11.64
CA GLU A 395 16.73 0.40 13.05
C GLU A 395 16.54 -0.80 14.00
N ILE A 396 15.54 -1.66 13.74
CA ILE A 396 15.31 -2.89 14.52
C ILE A 396 16.48 -3.88 14.37
N ILE A 397 16.97 -4.09 13.15
CA ILE A 397 18.04 -5.06 12.85
C ILE A 397 19.39 -4.55 13.35
N SER A 398 19.64 -3.24 13.23
CA SER A 398 20.83 -2.57 13.72
C SER A 398 20.82 -2.27 15.23
N GLU A 399 19.73 -2.63 15.92
CA GLU A 399 19.54 -2.42 17.37
C GLU A 399 19.62 -0.93 17.75
N GLN A 400 19.18 -0.07 16.84
CA GLN A 400 19.13 1.39 17.03
C GLN A 400 17.81 1.81 17.69
N LYS A 401 17.79 3.06 18.21
CA LYS A 401 16.55 3.66 18.69
C LYS A 401 15.61 3.91 17.52
N ALA A 402 14.41 3.35 17.58
CA ALA A 402 13.41 3.53 16.55
C ALA A 402 12.96 4.99 16.43
N SER A 403 12.90 5.51 15.21
CA SER A 403 12.44 6.88 14.88
C SER A 403 10.97 7.10 15.25
N LEU A 404 10.17 6.03 15.31
CA LEU A 404 8.77 6.06 15.72
C LEU A 404 8.48 5.03 16.81
N ASN A 405 7.42 5.27 17.60
CA ASN A 405 6.92 4.28 18.54
C ASN A 405 6.38 3.04 17.81
N LEU A 406 7.03 1.90 17.99
CA LEU A 406 6.68 0.63 17.35
C LEU A 406 5.53 -0.13 18.02
N ASN A 407 5.10 0.24 19.23
CA ASN A 407 4.05 -0.47 19.97
C ASN A 407 2.75 -0.63 19.17
N PRO A 408 2.24 0.38 18.43
CA PRO A 408 1.04 0.23 17.62
C PRO A 408 1.20 -0.79 16.46
N PHE A 409 2.43 -1.02 16.01
CA PHE A 409 2.77 -1.93 14.91
C PHE A 409 3.18 -3.32 15.37
N SER A 410 3.09 -3.60 16.69
CA SER A 410 3.52 -4.88 17.28
C SER A 410 2.99 -6.08 16.50
N VAL A 411 3.88 -7.01 16.19
CA VAL A 411 3.58 -8.28 15.50
C VAL A 411 2.64 -9.15 16.34
N ASP A 412 2.81 -9.12 17.65
CA ASP A 412 2.09 -9.97 18.60
C ASP A 412 0.77 -9.36 19.11
N ARG A 413 0.29 -8.22 18.54
CA ARG A 413 -0.92 -7.52 19.02
C ARG A 413 -2.24 -8.26 18.83
N PHE A 414 -2.22 -9.37 18.08
CA PHE A 414 -3.36 -10.29 17.89
C PHE A 414 -3.06 -11.73 18.34
N SER A 415 -1.99 -11.92 19.10
CA SER A 415 -1.59 -13.22 19.65
C SER A 415 -2.33 -13.55 20.94
#